data_2839bb1922e2360588eb030139120871
#
_entry.id   2839bb1922e2360588eb030139120871
#
_cell.length_a   1.000
_cell.length_b   1.000
_cell.length_c   1.000
_cell.angle_alpha   90.00
_cell.angle_beta   90.00
_cell.angle_gamma   90.00
#
_symmetry.space_group_name_H-M   'P 1'
#
loop_
_entity.id
_entity.type
_entity.pdbx_description
1 polymer ?
#
loop_
_entity_poly.entity_id
_entity_poly.type
_entity_poly.pdbx_seq_one_letter_code
_entity_poly.pdbx_strand_id
1 'polypeptide(L)'
;MRRSIATVSLSGTLRQKLEAIAAARFDGIELFEPDFISFTGSARELRQQAADLGLGIDLYQPFRDFEGMPDELFRRSLDRAERKFDVMQELGCPLMLVCSNTSPASLGDAERAAAQLHELAERASRRNLRIGYEALAWGKWVNLYKQAWNIVEKADHPHLGLILDSFHTLSLRDDPMGIADIPGERIFFVQMADAPLLAMDVIQWARHHRNFPGQG
;
A
#
# COMPACT_ATOMS: atom_id res chain seq x y z
N MET A 1 -5.32 -17.28 -7.62
CA MET A 1 -4.78 -15.95 -7.27
C MET A 1 -5.90 -14.94 -7.44
N ARG A 2 -6.15 -14.09 -6.43
CA ARG A 2 -7.12 -13.00 -6.53
C ARG A 2 -6.53 -11.87 -7.39
N ARG A 3 -7.40 -11.18 -8.14
CA ARG A 3 -7.04 -10.04 -8.98
C ARG A 3 -7.81 -8.82 -8.49
N SER A 4 -7.09 -7.81 -8.05
CA SER A 4 -7.65 -6.53 -7.62
C SER A 4 -7.13 -5.39 -8.51
N ILE A 5 -7.84 -4.28 -8.54
CA ILE A 5 -7.38 -3.08 -9.23
C ILE A 5 -7.48 -1.88 -8.29
N ALA A 6 -6.50 -1.00 -8.36
CA ALA A 6 -6.49 0.22 -7.56
C ALA A 6 -7.53 1.23 -8.09
N THR A 7 -8.40 1.72 -7.20
CA THR A 7 -9.43 2.67 -7.59
C THR A 7 -8.85 3.99 -8.09
N VAL A 8 -7.62 4.34 -7.68
CA VAL A 8 -6.88 5.51 -8.19
C VAL A 8 -6.55 5.41 -9.69
N SER A 9 -6.52 4.19 -10.25
CA SER A 9 -6.22 3.96 -11.69
C SER A 9 -7.41 4.26 -12.61
N LEU A 10 -8.57 4.57 -12.07
CA LEU A 10 -9.80 4.80 -12.80
C LEU A 10 -10.35 6.20 -12.55
N SER A 11 -11.04 6.74 -13.55
CA SER A 11 -11.78 8.00 -13.46
C SER A 11 -13.23 7.77 -13.04
N GLY A 12 -13.89 8.82 -12.55
CA GLY A 12 -15.30 8.79 -12.15
C GLY A 12 -15.51 8.70 -10.64
N THR A 13 -16.75 8.61 -10.22
CA THR A 13 -17.13 8.41 -8.81
C THR A 13 -16.77 6.99 -8.37
N LEU A 14 -16.58 6.79 -7.05
CA LEU A 14 -16.24 5.47 -6.54
C LEU A 14 -17.25 4.41 -6.96
N ARG A 15 -18.56 4.73 -6.98
CA ARG A 15 -19.60 3.81 -7.45
C ARG A 15 -19.37 3.39 -8.90
N GLN A 16 -19.13 4.35 -9.81
CA GLN A 16 -18.85 4.05 -11.21
C GLN A 16 -17.59 3.19 -11.38
N LYS A 17 -16.55 3.45 -10.55
CA LYS A 17 -15.35 2.62 -10.53
C LYS A 17 -15.66 1.18 -10.14
N LEU A 18 -16.45 0.96 -9.06
CA LEU A 18 -16.85 -0.39 -8.62
C LEU A 18 -17.62 -1.13 -9.71
N GLU A 19 -18.58 -0.49 -10.35
CA GLU A 19 -19.36 -1.07 -11.44
C GLU A 19 -18.47 -1.48 -12.63
N ALA A 20 -17.53 -0.63 -13.02
CA ALA A 20 -16.57 -0.92 -14.09
C ALA A 20 -15.60 -2.07 -13.73
N ILE A 21 -15.12 -2.10 -12.49
CA ILE A 21 -14.23 -3.14 -11.97
C ILE A 21 -14.94 -4.51 -11.97
N ALA A 22 -16.17 -4.55 -11.50
CA ALA A 22 -16.98 -5.77 -11.51
C ALA A 22 -17.27 -6.26 -12.94
N ALA A 23 -17.61 -5.33 -13.86
CA ALA A 23 -17.83 -5.65 -15.27
C ALA A 23 -16.56 -6.21 -15.94
N ALA A 24 -15.37 -5.75 -15.52
CA ALA A 24 -14.07 -6.26 -15.97
C ALA A 24 -13.66 -7.58 -15.28
N ARG A 25 -14.50 -8.13 -14.40
CA ARG A 25 -14.32 -9.43 -13.71
C ARG A 25 -13.07 -9.47 -12.82
N PHE A 26 -12.78 -8.39 -12.11
CA PHE A 26 -11.85 -8.41 -10.99
C PHE A 26 -12.52 -9.05 -9.76
N ASP A 27 -11.69 -9.58 -8.85
CA ASP A 27 -12.17 -10.21 -7.61
C ASP A 27 -12.25 -9.21 -6.45
N GLY A 28 -11.62 -8.04 -6.59
CA GLY A 28 -11.59 -7.03 -5.53
C GLY A 28 -10.98 -5.71 -5.97
N ILE A 29 -10.86 -4.83 -5.00
CA ILE A 29 -10.29 -3.50 -5.16
C ILE A 29 -9.16 -3.24 -4.18
N GLU A 30 -8.25 -2.40 -4.60
CA GLU A 30 -7.33 -1.66 -3.77
C GLU A 30 -7.93 -0.26 -3.59
N LEU A 31 -8.47 0.01 -2.40
CA LEU A 31 -9.22 1.23 -2.13
C LEU A 31 -8.30 2.41 -1.85
N PHE A 32 -8.33 3.41 -2.73
CA PHE A 32 -7.63 4.67 -2.53
C PHE A 32 -8.40 5.56 -1.54
N GLU A 33 -7.76 5.95 -0.45
CA GLU A 33 -8.39 6.72 0.63
C GLU A 33 -9.11 8.00 0.17
N PRO A 34 -8.56 8.82 -0.76
CA PRO A 34 -9.28 9.99 -1.28
C PRO A 34 -10.59 9.64 -1.98
N ASP A 35 -10.69 8.50 -2.65
CA ASP A 35 -11.94 8.03 -3.24
C ASP A 35 -12.98 7.72 -2.15
N PHE A 36 -12.54 7.10 -1.05
CA PHE A 36 -13.40 6.84 0.10
C PHE A 36 -13.84 8.14 0.81
N ILE A 37 -12.92 9.09 1.00
CA ILE A 37 -13.25 10.39 1.61
C ILE A 37 -14.28 11.16 0.76
N SER A 38 -14.23 11.02 -0.56
CA SER A 38 -15.18 11.65 -1.49
C SER A 38 -16.50 10.88 -1.63
N PHE A 39 -16.59 9.69 -1.05
CA PHE A 39 -17.79 8.87 -1.09
C PHE A 39 -18.85 9.42 -0.12
N THR A 40 -20.11 9.52 -0.57
CA THR A 40 -21.20 10.13 0.21
C THR A 40 -21.88 9.19 1.21
N GLY A 41 -21.41 7.94 1.31
CA GLY A 41 -21.90 6.94 2.26
C GLY A 41 -20.91 6.61 3.36
N SER A 42 -21.30 5.72 4.25
CA SER A 42 -20.46 5.15 5.30
C SER A 42 -19.53 4.03 4.77
N ALA A 43 -18.52 3.66 5.55
CA ALA A 43 -17.65 2.54 5.25
C ALA A 43 -18.44 1.21 5.10
N ARG A 44 -19.47 1.01 5.93
CA ARG A 44 -20.33 -0.17 5.85
C ARG A 44 -21.17 -0.21 4.58
N GLU A 45 -21.69 0.94 4.15
CA GLU A 45 -22.41 1.05 2.88
C GLU A 45 -21.49 0.79 1.68
N LEU A 46 -20.25 1.29 1.71
CA LEU A 46 -19.26 0.98 0.68
C LEU A 46 -18.95 -0.53 0.63
N ARG A 47 -18.72 -1.14 1.80
CA ARG A 47 -18.52 -2.59 1.91
C ARG A 47 -19.67 -3.37 1.32
N GLN A 48 -20.91 -2.97 1.61
CA GLN A 48 -22.09 -3.64 1.06
C GLN A 48 -22.19 -3.47 -0.46
N GLN A 49 -21.98 -2.25 -0.98
CA GLN A 49 -21.99 -2.00 -2.43
C GLN A 49 -20.92 -2.83 -3.16
N ALA A 50 -19.71 -2.94 -2.61
CA ALA A 50 -18.68 -3.80 -3.18
C ALA A 50 -19.09 -5.27 -3.16
N ALA A 51 -19.63 -5.76 -2.05
CA ALA A 51 -20.09 -7.14 -1.89
C ALA A 51 -21.25 -7.48 -2.85
N ASP A 52 -22.20 -6.57 -3.05
CA ASP A 52 -23.34 -6.75 -3.99
C ASP A 52 -22.85 -6.89 -5.44
N LEU A 53 -21.69 -6.33 -5.77
CA LEU A 53 -21.01 -6.46 -7.06
C LEU A 53 -20.03 -7.66 -7.11
N GLY A 54 -19.94 -8.45 -6.04
CA GLY A 54 -19.00 -9.58 -5.94
C GLY A 54 -17.53 -9.18 -5.70
N LEU A 55 -17.27 -7.94 -5.27
CA LEU A 55 -15.94 -7.41 -5.05
C LEU A 55 -15.55 -7.46 -3.56
N GLY A 56 -14.31 -7.88 -3.26
CA GLY A 56 -13.68 -7.66 -1.96
C GLY A 56 -12.97 -6.31 -1.90
N ILE A 57 -12.78 -5.77 -0.69
CA ILE A 57 -11.86 -4.64 -0.45
C ILE A 57 -10.59 -5.24 0.12
N ASP A 58 -9.57 -5.45 -0.74
CA ASP A 58 -8.41 -6.27 -0.43
C ASP A 58 -7.27 -5.47 0.20
N LEU A 59 -7.16 -4.18 -0.13
CA LEU A 59 -6.11 -3.28 0.34
C LEU A 59 -6.66 -1.86 0.55
N TYR A 60 -6.29 -1.23 1.67
CA TYR A 60 -6.56 0.19 1.96
C TYR A 60 -5.28 1.00 1.83
N GLN A 61 -5.28 2.05 1.02
CA GLN A 61 -4.06 2.81 0.70
C GLN A 61 -4.33 4.30 0.45
N PRO A 62 -3.28 5.14 0.59
CA PRO A 62 -1.97 4.89 1.20
C PRO A 62 -1.92 5.36 2.66
N PHE A 63 -1.07 4.74 3.48
CA PHE A 63 -0.65 5.31 4.75
C PHE A 63 0.79 5.83 4.64
N ARG A 64 0.98 7.12 4.80
CA ARG A 64 2.24 7.83 4.52
C ARG A 64 2.87 8.40 5.77
N ASP A 65 4.19 8.66 5.67
CA ASP A 65 4.99 9.38 6.67
C ASP A 65 4.87 8.75 8.07
N PHE A 66 5.16 7.44 8.14
CA PHE A 66 4.99 6.68 9.37
C PHE A 66 6.34 6.30 10.01
N GLU A 67 7.18 5.52 9.31
CA GLU A 67 8.39 4.92 9.89
C GLU A 67 9.57 5.90 9.91
N GLY A 68 10.55 5.62 10.80
CA GLY A 68 11.74 6.43 10.95
C GLY A 68 11.46 7.83 11.52
N MET A 69 10.33 8.04 12.18
CA MET A 69 9.95 9.34 12.72
C MET A 69 10.51 9.58 14.13
N PRO A 70 10.81 10.85 14.49
CA PRO A 70 11.01 11.24 15.89
C PRO A 70 9.83 10.86 16.77
N ASP A 71 10.06 10.58 18.06
CA ASP A 71 9.08 9.97 18.96
C ASP A 71 7.76 10.73 19.07
N GLU A 72 7.77 12.07 19.04
CA GLU A 72 6.54 12.87 19.07
C GLU A 72 5.70 12.69 17.81
N LEU A 73 6.33 12.73 16.63
CA LEU A 73 5.66 12.55 15.34
C LEU A 73 5.21 11.10 15.17
N PHE A 74 6.00 10.14 15.67
CA PHE A 74 5.63 8.73 15.67
C PHE A 74 4.35 8.49 16.47
N ARG A 75 4.22 9.04 17.70
CA ARG A 75 2.99 8.93 18.50
C ARG A 75 1.77 9.47 17.77
N ARG A 76 1.88 10.63 17.13
CA ARG A 76 0.79 11.19 16.29
C ARG A 76 0.45 10.30 15.11
N SER A 77 1.45 9.65 14.51
CA SER A 77 1.22 8.72 13.40
C SER A 77 0.54 7.43 13.87
N LEU A 78 0.83 6.94 15.07
CA LEU A 78 0.09 5.84 15.68
C LEU A 78 -1.39 6.20 15.91
N ASP A 79 -1.70 7.40 16.41
CA ASP A 79 -3.08 7.85 16.57
C ASP A 79 -3.82 7.95 15.22
N ARG A 80 -3.13 8.32 14.15
CA ARG A 80 -3.68 8.29 12.79
C ARG A 80 -3.96 6.86 12.34
N ALA A 81 -3.05 5.93 12.63
CA ALA A 81 -3.18 4.52 12.28
C ALA A 81 -4.40 3.88 12.96
N GLU A 82 -4.62 4.14 14.26
CA GLU A 82 -5.77 3.61 14.98
C GLU A 82 -7.10 4.02 14.34
N ARG A 83 -7.24 5.29 13.94
CA ARG A 83 -8.43 5.76 13.22
C ARG A 83 -8.61 5.07 11.85
N LYS A 84 -7.51 4.77 11.15
CA LYS A 84 -7.58 4.01 9.90
C LYS A 84 -7.97 2.56 10.15
N PHE A 85 -7.49 1.95 11.21
CA PHE A 85 -7.90 0.60 11.60
C PHE A 85 -9.40 0.50 11.89
N ASP A 86 -10.00 1.52 12.54
CA ASP A 86 -11.45 1.59 12.74
C ASP A 86 -12.20 1.57 11.39
N VAL A 87 -11.76 2.41 10.45
CA VAL A 87 -12.33 2.46 9.09
C VAL A 87 -12.15 1.13 8.36
N MET A 88 -10.96 0.53 8.43
CA MET A 88 -10.68 -0.76 7.79
C MET A 88 -11.55 -1.90 8.32
N GLN A 89 -11.82 -1.92 9.63
CA GLN A 89 -12.73 -2.91 10.23
C GLN A 89 -14.16 -2.75 9.71
N GLU A 90 -14.65 -1.52 9.57
CA GLU A 90 -15.98 -1.25 9.00
C GLU A 90 -16.05 -1.60 7.50
N LEU A 91 -14.98 -1.31 6.75
CA LEU A 91 -14.82 -1.69 5.34
C LEU A 91 -14.68 -3.21 5.15
N GLY A 92 -14.28 -3.96 6.19
CA GLY A 92 -13.89 -5.36 6.07
C GLY A 92 -12.60 -5.55 5.28
N CYS A 93 -11.72 -4.53 5.24
CA CYS A 93 -10.44 -4.56 4.54
C CYS A 93 -9.33 -5.06 5.46
N PRO A 94 -8.62 -6.17 5.13
CA PRO A 94 -7.69 -6.80 6.05
C PRO A 94 -6.26 -6.24 6.00
N LEU A 95 -5.91 -5.47 4.98
CA LEU A 95 -4.53 -5.06 4.69
C LEU A 95 -4.43 -3.55 4.48
N MET A 96 -3.46 -2.91 5.15
CA MET A 96 -3.11 -1.51 4.94
C MET A 96 -1.75 -1.40 4.23
N LEU A 97 -1.68 -0.58 3.20
CA LEU A 97 -0.43 -0.22 2.56
C LEU A 97 0.22 0.95 3.30
N VAL A 98 1.44 0.73 3.80
CA VAL A 98 2.32 1.75 4.36
C VAL A 98 3.43 2.04 3.38
N CYS A 99 3.44 3.25 2.82
CA CYS A 99 4.50 3.70 1.94
C CYS A 99 5.75 4.07 2.73
N SER A 100 6.93 3.80 2.17
CA SER A 100 8.19 4.31 2.70
C SER A 100 8.18 5.83 2.82
N ASN A 101 8.84 6.32 3.86
CA ASN A 101 8.72 7.70 4.31
C ASN A 101 9.39 8.69 3.34
N THR A 102 8.68 9.77 3.03
CA THR A 102 9.18 10.87 2.19
C THR A 102 9.34 12.18 2.98
N SER A 103 8.94 12.20 4.25
CA SER A 103 8.99 13.38 5.10
C SER A 103 10.42 13.88 5.33
N PRO A 104 10.68 15.19 5.26
CA PRO A 104 11.95 15.77 5.67
C PRO A 104 12.34 15.45 7.13
N ALA A 105 11.34 15.24 8.00
CA ALA A 105 11.53 14.94 9.40
C ALA A 105 11.95 13.48 9.68
N SER A 106 11.84 12.59 8.68
CA SER A 106 12.21 11.18 8.88
C SER A 106 13.72 11.01 9.04
N LEU A 107 14.08 10.07 9.92
CA LEU A 107 15.46 9.72 10.26
C LEU A 107 15.87 8.46 9.48
N GLY A 108 17.12 8.42 9.02
CA GLY A 108 17.69 7.30 8.25
C GLY A 108 18.13 6.13 9.12
N ASP A 109 17.38 5.80 10.15
CA ASP A 109 17.70 4.76 11.12
C ASP A 109 16.81 3.54 10.88
N ALA A 110 17.39 2.47 10.33
CA ALA A 110 16.68 1.24 9.99
C ALA A 110 16.16 0.48 11.22
N GLU A 111 16.89 0.53 12.34
CA GLU A 111 16.45 -0.12 13.59
C GLU A 111 15.23 0.60 14.16
N ARG A 112 15.23 1.93 14.13
CA ARG A 112 14.07 2.73 14.51
C ARG A 112 12.88 2.47 13.59
N ALA A 113 13.08 2.42 12.29
CA ALA A 113 12.03 2.14 11.31
C ALA A 113 11.42 0.76 11.56
N ALA A 114 12.25 -0.26 11.81
CA ALA A 114 11.82 -1.61 12.12
C ALA A 114 11.01 -1.67 13.44
N ALA A 115 11.50 -1.03 14.51
CA ALA A 115 10.80 -0.97 15.79
C ALA A 115 9.42 -0.27 15.67
N GLN A 116 9.34 0.81 14.89
CA GLN A 116 8.09 1.55 14.67
C GLN A 116 7.09 0.76 13.84
N LEU A 117 7.54 0.03 12.80
CA LEU A 117 6.69 -0.85 12.01
C LEU A 117 6.26 -2.09 12.80
N HIS A 118 7.11 -2.62 13.69
CA HIS A 118 6.73 -3.67 14.64
C HIS A 118 5.57 -3.22 15.53
N GLU A 119 5.67 -2.05 16.17
CA GLU A 119 4.61 -1.49 17.02
C GLU A 119 3.30 -1.30 16.22
N LEU A 120 3.39 -0.82 14.98
CA LEU A 120 2.21 -0.68 14.11
C LEU A 120 1.56 -2.04 13.84
N ALA A 121 2.36 -3.05 13.51
CA ALA A 121 1.90 -4.40 13.21
C ALA A 121 1.30 -5.07 14.46
N GLU A 122 1.88 -4.86 15.65
CA GLU A 122 1.35 -5.34 16.92
C GLU A 122 -0.05 -4.76 17.19
N ARG A 123 -0.28 -3.46 16.91
CA ARG A 123 -1.61 -2.84 17.03
C ARG A 123 -2.59 -3.37 16.01
N ALA A 124 -2.15 -3.54 14.76
CA ALA A 124 -2.97 -4.10 13.68
C ALA A 124 -3.38 -5.56 13.99
N SER A 125 -2.46 -6.37 14.55
CA SER A 125 -2.71 -7.78 14.87
C SER A 125 -3.86 -7.97 15.88
N ARG A 126 -3.97 -7.09 16.87
CA ARG A 126 -5.07 -7.10 17.87
C ARG A 126 -6.44 -6.90 17.25
N ARG A 127 -6.49 -6.37 16.04
CA ARG A 127 -7.71 -6.14 15.24
C ARG A 127 -7.83 -7.11 14.06
N ASN A 128 -6.96 -8.14 14.02
CA ASN A 128 -6.86 -9.10 12.92
C ASN A 128 -6.58 -8.41 11.56
N LEU A 129 -5.82 -7.31 11.58
CA LEU A 129 -5.37 -6.58 10.39
C LEU A 129 -3.90 -6.87 10.13
N ARG A 130 -3.46 -6.61 8.90
CA ARG A 130 -2.07 -6.74 8.46
C ARG A 130 -1.54 -5.43 7.88
N ILE A 131 -0.23 -5.28 7.93
CA ILE A 131 0.51 -4.13 7.40
C ILE A 131 1.38 -4.62 6.25
N GLY A 132 1.23 -4.00 5.09
CA GLY A 132 2.12 -4.20 3.95
C GLY A 132 3.01 -2.97 3.77
N TYR A 133 4.33 -3.14 3.87
CA TYR A 133 5.30 -2.07 3.71
C TYR A 133 5.81 -2.03 2.28
N GLU A 134 5.78 -0.86 1.65
CA GLU A 134 6.13 -0.63 0.27
C GLU A 134 7.28 0.36 0.14
N ALA A 135 8.32 0.02 -0.62
CA ALA A 135 9.37 0.96 -1.01
C ALA A 135 8.91 1.83 -2.19
N LEU A 136 8.67 3.11 -1.95
CA LEU A 136 8.45 4.08 -3.04
C LEU A 136 9.76 4.41 -3.74
N ALA A 137 9.79 4.49 -5.07
CA ALA A 137 10.98 4.88 -5.84
C ALA A 137 11.56 6.26 -5.44
N TRP A 138 10.75 7.12 -4.81
CA TRP A 138 11.15 8.42 -4.25
C TRP A 138 11.17 8.44 -2.73
N GLY A 139 11.19 7.27 -2.09
CA GLY A 139 11.36 7.15 -0.64
C GLY A 139 12.68 7.79 -0.19
N LYS A 140 12.65 8.51 0.94
CA LYS A 140 13.82 9.27 1.38
C LYS A 140 14.99 8.39 1.79
N TRP A 141 14.71 7.31 2.51
CA TRP A 141 15.72 6.40 3.04
C TRP A 141 15.55 4.97 2.54
N VAL A 142 14.31 4.61 2.22
CA VAL A 142 13.93 3.30 1.69
C VAL A 142 13.24 3.53 0.35
N ASN A 143 13.94 3.18 -0.73
CA ASN A 143 13.43 3.30 -2.09
C ASN A 143 13.63 2.03 -2.95
N LEU A 144 14.26 1.00 -2.37
CA LEU A 144 14.43 -0.30 -2.99
C LEU A 144 13.69 -1.38 -2.18
N TYR A 145 13.09 -2.36 -2.85
CA TYR A 145 12.39 -3.45 -2.16
C TYR A 145 13.30 -4.22 -1.20
N LYS A 146 14.59 -4.35 -1.50
CA LYS A 146 15.59 -5.00 -0.64
C LYS A 146 15.78 -4.26 0.69
N GLN A 147 15.73 -2.93 0.65
CA GLN A 147 15.79 -2.12 1.88
C GLN A 147 14.51 -2.29 2.71
N ALA A 148 13.34 -2.30 2.04
CA ALA A 148 12.07 -2.54 2.71
C ALA A 148 12.03 -3.95 3.33
N TRP A 149 12.52 -4.97 2.61
CA TRP A 149 12.64 -6.32 3.14
C TRP A 149 13.52 -6.39 4.39
N ASN A 150 14.70 -5.78 4.37
CA ASN A 150 15.59 -5.74 5.55
C ASN A 150 14.87 -5.15 6.78
N ILE A 151 14.06 -4.10 6.61
CA ILE A 151 13.29 -3.51 7.71
C ILE A 151 12.18 -4.45 8.18
N VAL A 152 11.46 -5.08 7.26
CA VAL A 152 10.39 -6.07 7.59
C VAL A 152 10.96 -7.29 8.31
N GLU A 153 12.13 -7.77 7.86
CA GLU A 153 12.83 -8.89 8.50
C GLU A 153 13.30 -8.53 9.91
N LYS A 154 13.91 -7.35 10.09
CA LYS A 154 14.32 -6.84 11.41
C LYS A 154 13.15 -6.60 12.36
N ALA A 155 12.03 -6.12 11.85
CA ALA A 155 10.82 -5.90 12.64
C ALA A 155 10.23 -7.22 13.16
N ASP A 156 10.45 -8.33 12.47
CA ASP A 156 10.08 -9.68 12.84
C ASP A 156 8.67 -9.81 13.44
N HIS A 157 7.66 -9.43 12.64
CA HIS A 157 6.27 -9.52 13.08
C HIS A 157 5.40 -10.23 12.02
N PRO A 158 4.58 -11.24 12.38
CA PRO A 158 3.81 -12.03 11.40
C PRO A 158 2.72 -11.23 10.66
N HIS A 159 2.24 -10.13 11.24
CA HIS A 159 1.28 -9.23 10.62
C HIS A 159 1.94 -8.09 9.82
N LEU A 160 3.27 -8.10 9.65
CA LEU A 160 4.01 -7.19 8.79
C LEU A 160 4.63 -7.97 7.63
N GLY A 161 4.43 -7.50 6.43
CA GLY A 161 5.03 -8.05 5.20
C GLY A 161 5.27 -6.97 4.16
N LEU A 162 5.66 -7.38 2.96
CA LEU A 162 5.92 -6.48 1.85
C LEU A 162 4.69 -6.31 0.97
N ILE A 163 4.58 -5.12 0.39
CA ILE A 163 3.88 -4.86 -0.86
C ILE A 163 4.94 -4.53 -1.91
N LEU A 164 4.90 -5.24 -3.03
CA LEU A 164 5.83 -5.07 -4.13
C LEU A 164 5.11 -4.41 -5.29
N ASP A 165 5.59 -3.24 -5.71
CA ASP A 165 5.10 -2.54 -6.91
C ASP A 165 6.18 -2.61 -8.01
N SER A 166 5.83 -3.20 -9.15
CA SER A 166 6.74 -3.35 -10.29
C SER A 166 7.25 -2.02 -10.81
N PHE A 167 6.43 -0.96 -10.80
CA PHE A 167 6.88 0.38 -11.22
C PHE A 167 8.02 0.88 -10.34
N HIS A 168 7.90 0.78 -9.02
CA HIS A 168 8.93 1.26 -8.10
C HIS A 168 10.24 0.50 -8.27
N THR A 169 10.17 -0.81 -8.47
CA THR A 169 11.37 -1.63 -8.70
C THR A 169 12.02 -1.30 -10.04
N LEU A 170 11.25 -1.32 -11.13
CA LEU A 170 11.80 -1.19 -12.48
C LEU A 170 12.20 0.25 -12.84
N SER A 171 11.50 1.26 -12.33
CA SER A 171 11.85 2.68 -12.58
C SER A 171 13.23 3.05 -12.03
N LEU A 172 13.69 2.38 -10.97
CA LEU A 172 15.03 2.52 -10.42
C LEU A 172 16.04 1.54 -11.04
N ARG A 173 15.62 0.73 -12.01
CA ARG A 173 16.44 -0.34 -12.62
C ARG A 173 16.98 -1.32 -11.57
N ASP A 174 16.22 -1.54 -10.48
CA ASP A 174 16.58 -2.53 -9.48
C ASP A 174 16.30 -3.94 -10.02
N ASP A 175 17.19 -4.88 -9.72
CA ASP A 175 17.06 -6.25 -10.17
C ASP A 175 15.94 -6.98 -9.38
N PRO A 176 14.85 -7.41 -10.03
CA PRO A 176 13.76 -8.09 -9.36
C PRO A 176 14.08 -9.54 -8.98
N MET A 177 15.19 -10.11 -9.45
CA MET A 177 15.52 -11.53 -9.21
C MET A 177 15.64 -11.87 -7.72
N GLY A 178 16.11 -10.93 -6.89
CA GLY A 178 16.20 -11.13 -5.45
C GLY A 178 14.86 -11.23 -4.72
N ILE A 179 13.73 -10.97 -5.40
CA ILE A 179 12.38 -11.20 -4.83
C ILE A 179 12.15 -12.70 -4.57
N ALA A 180 12.78 -13.57 -5.38
CA ALA A 180 12.65 -15.02 -5.22
C ALA A 180 13.26 -15.54 -3.89
N ASP A 181 14.14 -14.79 -3.26
CA ASP A 181 14.77 -15.13 -1.98
C ASP A 181 13.89 -14.71 -0.77
N ILE A 182 12.84 -13.94 -1.00
CA ILE A 182 11.93 -13.49 0.06
C ILE A 182 10.87 -14.58 0.30
N PRO A 183 10.63 -15.00 1.55
CA PRO A 183 9.58 -15.97 1.86
C PRO A 183 8.22 -15.49 1.35
N GLY A 184 7.54 -16.32 0.56
CA GLY A 184 6.30 -15.93 -0.12
C GLY A 184 5.17 -15.49 0.83
N GLU A 185 5.14 -16.07 2.05
CA GLU A 185 4.19 -15.69 3.11
C GLU A 185 4.44 -14.28 3.68
N ARG A 186 5.61 -13.68 3.36
CA ARG A 186 5.95 -12.30 3.74
C ARG A 186 5.67 -11.30 2.62
N ILE A 187 5.25 -11.74 1.45
CA ILE A 187 4.78 -10.89 0.35
C ILE A 187 3.24 -10.89 0.40
N PHE A 188 2.67 -9.81 0.92
CA PHE A 188 1.23 -9.74 1.18
C PHE A 188 0.43 -9.29 -0.04
N PHE A 189 1.05 -8.51 -0.92
CA PHE A 189 0.40 -8.00 -2.11
C PHE A 189 1.43 -7.67 -3.20
N VAL A 190 1.03 -7.82 -4.47
CA VAL A 190 1.86 -7.44 -5.61
C VAL A 190 1.07 -6.51 -6.51
N GLN A 191 1.59 -5.31 -6.71
CA GLN A 191 1.04 -4.31 -7.64
C GLN A 191 1.81 -4.40 -8.96
N MET A 192 1.07 -4.60 -10.04
CA MET A 192 1.63 -4.72 -11.38
C MET A 192 1.22 -3.50 -12.19
N ALA A 193 2.19 -2.65 -12.47
CA ALA A 193 2.05 -1.51 -13.37
C ALA A 193 3.20 -1.53 -14.38
N ASP A 194 2.93 -1.00 -15.55
CA ASP A 194 3.91 -0.78 -16.60
C ASP A 194 4.07 0.73 -16.86
N ALA A 195 5.08 1.12 -17.61
CA ALA A 195 5.28 2.50 -18.05
C ALA A 195 6.31 2.56 -19.17
N PRO A 196 6.14 3.44 -20.17
CA PRO A 196 7.17 3.63 -21.17
C PRO A 196 8.45 4.17 -20.50
N LEU A 197 9.62 3.75 -20.97
CA LEU A 197 10.90 4.21 -20.42
C LEU A 197 11.14 5.68 -20.76
N LEU A 198 10.96 6.57 -19.79
CA LEU A 198 11.08 8.00 -19.96
C LEU A 198 12.22 8.57 -19.10
N ALA A 199 12.92 9.60 -19.64
CA ALA A 199 13.93 10.36 -18.91
C ALA A 199 13.27 11.57 -18.24
N MET A 200 12.64 11.35 -17.08
CA MET A 200 11.93 12.40 -16.34
C MET A 200 11.97 12.15 -14.83
N ASP A 201 11.47 13.11 -14.05
CA ASP A 201 11.30 12.95 -12.61
C ASP A 201 10.40 11.75 -12.29
N VAL A 202 10.84 10.90 -11.37
CA VAL A 202 10.18 9.62 -11.06
C VAL A 202 8.77 9.80 -10.48
N ILE A 203 8.50 10.89 -9.76
CA ILE A 203 7.17 11.19 -9.21
C ILE A 203 6.22 11.57 -10.36
N GLN A 204 6.67 12.40 -11.29
CA GLN A 204 5.89 12.78 -12.46
C GLN A 204 5.63 11.56 -13.35
N TRP A 205 6.66 10.73 -13.54
CA TRP A 205 6.54 9.48 -14.27
C TRP A 205 5.50 8.54 -13.63
N ALA A 206 5.59 8.31 -12.32
CA ALA A 206 4.65 7.47 -11.58
C ALA A 206 3.20 7.98 -11.61
N ARG A 207 3.00 9.29 -11.65
CA ARG A 207 1.65 9.90 -11.56
C ARG A 207 0.94 10.01 -12.91
N HIS A 208 1.69 10.07 -14.01
CA HIS A 208 1.13 10.46 -15.31
C HIS A 208 1.36 9.44 -16.43
N HIS A 209 2.23 8.44 -16.22
CA HIS A 209 2.66 7.55 -17.29
C HIS A 209 2.60 6.07 -16.93
N ARG A 210 1.89 5.70 -15.87
CA ARG A 210 1.63 4.28 -15.57
C ARG A 210 0.60 3.74 -16.55
N ASN A 211 0.88 2.55 -17.05
CA ASN A 211 0.03 1.79 -17.96
C ASN A 211 -0.31 0.43 -17.35
N PHE A 212 -1.22 -0.29 -17.98
CA PHE A 212 -1.42 -1.70 -17.66
C PHE A 212 -0.22 -2.53 -18.10
N PRO A 213 0.04 -3.67 -17.41
CA PRO A 213 1.14 -4.57 -17.76
C PRO A 213 1.14 -4.95 -19.25
N GLY A 214 2.31 -4.84 -19.91
CA GLY A 214 2.49 -5.09 -21.33
C GLY A 214 2.23 -3.89 -22.24
N GLN A 215 2.03 -2.70 -21.71
CA GLN A 215 1.77 -1.47 -22.47
C GLN A 215 2.86 -0.40 -22.27
N GLY A 216 3.96 -0.71 -21.61
CA GLY A 216 5.08 0.18 -21.36
C GLY A 216 6.30 -0.08 -22.20
#